data_7ee3c451a373cc0e96a2249068c36a1a
#
_entry.id   7ee3c451a373cc0e96a2249068c36a1a
#
_cell.length_a   1.000
_cell.length_b   1.000
_cell.length_c   1.000
_cell.angle_alpha   90.00
_cell.angle_beta   90.00
_cell.angle_gamma   90.00
#
_symmetry.space_group_name_H-M   'P 1'
#
loop_
_entity.id
_entity.type
_entity.pdbx_description
1 polymer ?
#
loop_
_entity_poly.entity_id
_entity_poly.type
_entity_poly.pdbx_seq_one_letter_code
_entity_poly.pdbx_strand_id
1 'polypeptide(L)'
;MEENYFTFRDEFYKQTQGAPMGNPLSPFLSELFMANFEEKLKENNLLPEKWWRYVDDIFSIIQKDSVPIVLDAINSLHKNIKFTCERENEGKLPFLDIIVMRQITPTEVTKTSSSDIPFEFEIYRKPTNTQRIIPNTSNHSFQHKMAAFHHMLHRMDSLPLSPEGREKELSHIFEVARLNGYPEKSVKTIIGKRTRVNHRRTFTTLLPIKDNLKRRSAIFVPEFSSPLNSKLRKFGVDLVFSSRNNQLKSLLGSTKDPVNSLGKSGIYEAQCQDCEMVYIGQTKRTLETRFKEHVAEITKATKEVGRGLIHAFKSTVAEHSYTKSHTFTKDNTRSIRHIHKGCPR
;
A
#
# COMPACT_ATOMS: atom_id res chain seq x y z
N MET A 1 4.92 -1.73 23.55
CA MET A 1 3.95 -1.22 22.56
C MET A 1 2.92 -0.28 23.20
N GLU A 2 3.35 0.56 24.11
CA GLU A 2 2.39 1.41 24.85
C GLU A 2 1.98 2.69 24.12
N GLU A 3 2.67 3.07 23.06
CA GLU A 3 2.41 4.30 22.30
C GLU A 3 1.63 4.01 21.01
N ASN A 4 0.41 3.51 21.16
CA ASN A 4 -0.44 3.18 20.03
C ASN A 4 -1.74 3.96 20.09
N TYR A 5 -1.69 5.16 19.52
CA TYR A 5 -2.81 6.10 19.52
C TYR A 5 -3.36 6.28 18.12
N PHE A 6 -4.67 6.43 18.02
CA PHE A 6 -5.36 6.87 16.83
C PHE A 6 -6.35 8.00 17.17
N THR A 7 -6.69 8.80 16.18
CA THR A 7 -7.69 9.86 16.32
C THR A 7 -8.96 9.49 15.60
N PHE A 8 -10.08 9.72 16.25
CA PHE A 8 -11.41 9.59 15.66
C PHE A 8 -12.28 10.74 16.16
N ARG A 9 -12.87 11.54 15.28
CA ARG A 9 -13.69 12.73 15.62
C ARG A 9 -12.98 13.69 16.55
N ASP A 10 -11.70 14.00 16.25
CA ASP A 10 -10.82 14.89 17.03
C ASP A 10 -10.47 14.42 18.46
N GLU A 11 -10.91 13.23 18.86
CA GLU A 11 -10.53 12.59 20.10
C GLU A 11 -9.40 11.58 19.92
N PHE A 12 -8.54 11.45 20.94
CA PHE A 12 -7.45 10.49 20.96
C PHE A 12 -7.86 9.22 21.67
N TYR A 13 -7.66 8.11 20.99
CA TYR A 13 -7.89 6.77 21.53
C TYR A 13 -6.58 6.01 21.60
N LYS A 14 -6.44 5.21 22.67
CA LYS A 14 -5.32 4.29 22.84
C LYS A 14 -5.83 2.85 22.67
N GLN A 15 -5.18 2.07 21.81
CA GLN A 15 -5.47 0.64 21.75
C GLN A 15 -4.94 -0.04 23.02
N THR A 16 -5.79 -0.74 23.74
CA THR A 16 -5.45 -1.38 25.02
C THR A 16 -5.10 -2.86 24.88
N GLN A 17 -5.53 -3.51 23.79
CA GLN A 17 -5.30 -4.93 23.54
C GLN A 17 -4.95 -5.19 22.08
N GLY A 18 -4.14 -6.23 21.85
CA GLY A 18 -3.73 -6.67 20.53
C GLY A 18 -2.60 -5.83 19.91
N ALA A 19 -2.14 -6.29 18.76
CA ALA A 19 -1.12 -5.61 17.98
C ALA A 19 -1.77 -4.71 16.92
N PRO A 20 -1.37 -3.43 16.79
CA PRO A 20 -2.00 -2.50 15.86
C PRO A 20 -1.66 -2.81 14.42
N MET A 21 -2.66 -2.72 13.55
CA MET A 21 -2.42 -2.77 12.10
C MET A 21 -1.57 -1.60 11.66
N GLY A 22 -0.53 -1.87 10.85
CA GLY A 22 0.38 -0.86 10.34
C GLY A 22 1.59 -0.56 11.24
N ASN A 23 1.71 -1.17 12.41
CA ASN A 23 2.95 -1.14 13.19
C ASN A 23 3.93 -2.16 12.60
N PRO A 24 5.21 -1.78 12.35
CA PRO A 24 6.22 -2.69 11.79
C PRO A 24 6.47 -3.96 12.62
N LEU A 25 6.22 -3.93 13.92
CA LEU A 25 6.41 -5.08 14.81
C LEU A 25 5.21 -6.04 14.82
N SER A 26 4.02 -5.60 14.43
CA SER A 26 2.82 -6.43 14.49
C SER A 26 2.91 -7.72 13.68
N PRO A 27 3.39 -7.73 12.43
CA PRO A 27 3.56 -8.96 11.66
C PRO A 27 4.53 -9.94 12.32
N PHE A 28 5.65 -9.43 12.86
CA PHE A 28 6.65 -10.26 13.54
C PHE A 28 6.09 -10.92 14.80
N LEU A 29 5.35 -10.17 15.61
CA LEU A 29 4.73 -10.69 16.83
C LEU A 29 3.62 -11.69 16.53
N SER A 30 2.83 -11.44 15.49
CA SER A 30 1.81 -12.39 15.03
C SER A 30 2.44 -13.69 14.56
N GLU A 31 3.54 -13.62 13.82
CA GLU A 31 4.28 -14.80 13.36
C GLU A 31 4.88 -15.59 14.53
N LEU A 32 5.51 -14.91 15.49
CA LEU A 32 6.05 -15.53 16.69
C LEU A 32 4.95 -16.21 17.54
N PHE A 33 3.80 -15.56 17.66
CA PHE A 33 2.66 -16.13 18.37
C PHE A 33 2.17 -17.41 17.68
N MET A 34 1.99 -17.38 16.38
CA MET A 34 1.51 -18.54 15.61
C MET A 34 2.53 -19.67 15.59
N ALA A 35 3.84 -19.37 15.52
CA ALA A 35 4.88 -20.39 15.63
C ALA A 35 4.83 -21.10 16.99
N ASN A 36 4.69 -20.36 18.09
CA ASN A 36 4.53 -20.94 19.42
C ASN A 36 3.23 -21.77 19.55
N PHE A 37 2.16 -21.32 18.91
CA PHE A 37 0.90 -22.06 18.84
C PHE A 37 1.05 -23.41 18.11
N GLU A 38 1.73 -23.40 16.96
CA GLU A 38 2.04 -24.60 16.17
C GLU A 38 2.96 -25.57 16.91
N GLU A 39 3.92 -25.06 17.70
CA GLU A 39 4.76 -25.90 18.55
C GLU A 39 3.94 -26.63 19.62
N LYS A 40 3.00 -25.94 20.26
CA LYS A 40 2.05 -26.59 21.20
C LYS A 40 1.17 -27.62 20.53
N LEU A 41 0.71 -27.38 19.29
CA LEU A 41 -0.03 -28.39 18.52
C LEU A 41 0.83 -29.64 18.29
N LYS A 42 2.12 -29.47 17.99
CA LYS A 42 3.05 -30.55 17.76
C LYS A 42 3.33 -31.35 19.05
N GLU A 43 3.54 -30.66 20.17
CA GLU A 43 3.75 -31.28 21.49
C GLU A 43 2.55 -32.13 21.91
N ASN A 44 1.33 -31.70 21.58
CA ASN A 44 0.09 -32.43 21.88
C ASN A 44 -0.29 -33.46 20.80
N ASN A 45 0.54 -33.70 19.79
CA ASN A 45 0.26 -34.58 18.66
C ASN A 45 -1.02 -34.21 17.89
N LEU A 46 -1.37 -32.93 17.86
CA LEU A 46 -2.55 -32.39 17.18
C LEU A 46 -2.23 -31.76 15.83
N LEU A 47 -0.95 -31.55 15.53
CA LEU A 47 -0.53 -30.96 14.25
C LEU A 47 -0.68 -32.01 13.14
N PRO A 48 -1.50 -31.73 12.10
CA PRO A 48 -1.58 -32.61 10.94
C PRO A 48 -0.23 -32.75 10.21
N GLU A 49 0.04 -33.90 9.62
CA GLU A 49 1.28 -34.16 8.87
C GLU A 49 1.46 -33.14 7.72
N LYS A 50 0.39 -32.77 7.06
CA LYS A 50 0.36 -31.81 5.96
C LYS A 50 -0.32 -30.53 6.47
N TRP A 51 0.49 -29.53 6.81
CA TRP A 51 0.06 -28.26 7.37
C TRP A 51 0.90 -27.13 6.77
N TRP A 52 0.28 -26.23 6.03
CA TRP A 52 0.91 -25.05 5.45
C TRP A 52 0.15 -23.80 5.85
N ARG A 53 0.81 -22.91 6.54
CA ARG A 53 0.22 -21.65 6.98
C ARG A 53 0.78 -20.47 6.19
N TYR A 54 -0.12 -19.58 5.79
CA TYR A 54 0.21 -18.26 5.24
C TYR A 54 -0.54 -17.20 6.08
N VAL A 55 0.18 -16.57 7.02
CA VAL A 55 -0.34 -15.60 8.01
C VAL A 55 -1.44 -16.24 8.87
N ASP A 56 -2.71 -16.02 8.51
CA ASP A 56 -3.92 -16.53 9.15
C ASP A 56 -4.61 -17.67 8.38
N ASP A 57 -4.31 -17.82 7.10
CA ASP A 57 -4.85 -18.87 6.26
C ASP A 57 -4.01 -20.16 6.36
N ILE A 58 -4.67 -21.29 6.53
CA ILE A 58 -4.02 -22.59 6.67
C ILE A 58 -4.61 -23.57 5.64
N PHE A 59 -3.72 -24.25 4.94
CA PHE A 59 -4.07 -25.40 4.11
C PHE A 59 -3.58 -26.68 4.78
N SER A 60 -4.47 -27.66 4.92
CA SER A 60 -4.12 -28.94 5.55
C SER A 60 -4.80 -30.10 4.86
N ILE A 61 -4.15 -31.27 4.90
CA ILE A 61 -4.70 -32.53 4.43
C ILE A 61 -4.94 -33.41 5.64
N ILE A 62 -6.22 -33.74 5.91
CA ILE A 62 -6.66 -34.46 7.09
C ILE A 62 -7.70 -35.51 6.65
N GLN A 63 -7.74 -36.62 7.35
CA GLN A 63 -8.81 -37.63 7.14
C GLN A 63 -10.18 -37.00 7.41
N LYS A 64 -11.13 -37.23 6.53
CA LYS A 64 -12.45 -36.59 6.53
C LYS A 64 -13.18 -36.68 7.90
N ASP A 65 -13.12 -37.85 8.50
CA ASP A 65 -13.81 -38.12 9.77
C ASP A 65 -13.08 -37.54 10.98
N SER A 66 -11.78 -37.24 10.85
CA SER A 66 -10.97 -36.65 11.91
C SER A 66 -11.07 -35.11 11.95
N VAL A 67 -11.61 -34.47 10.92
CA VAL A 67 -11.68 -32.99 10.83
C VAL A 67 -12.40 -32.35 12.03
N PRO A 68 -13.57 -32.79 12.46
CA PRO A 68 -14.24 -32.19 13.63
C PRO A 68 -13.39 -32.31 14.91
N ILE A 69 -12.81 -33.47 15.14
CA ILE A 69 -12.01 -33.77 16.35
C ILE A 69 -10.78 -32.86 16.38
N VAL A 70 -10.07 -32.76 15.26
CA VAL A 70 -8.87 -31.89 15.12
C VAL A 70 -9.26 -30.41 15.29
N LEU A 71 -10.36 -29.97 14.69
CA LEU A 71 -10.82 -28.59 14.78
C LEU A 71 -11.18 -28.19 16.21
N ASP A 72 -11.91 -29.05 16.93
CA ASP A 72 -12.28 -28.83 18.31
C ASP A 72 -11.06 -28.81 19.23
N ALA A 73 -10.11 -29.73 19.01
CA ALA A 73 -8.87 -29.80 19.75
C ALA A 73 -8.01 -28.53 19.54
N ILE A 74 -7.85 -28.07 18.30
CA ILE A 74 -7.13 -26.83 17.99
C ILE A 74 -7.80 -25.62 18.64
N ASN A 75 -9.13 -25.53 18.58
CA ASN A 75 -9.90 -24.43 19.15
C ASN A 75 -9.91 -24.43 20.69
N SER A 76 -9.58 -25.54 21.33
CA SER A 76 -9.48 -25.63 22.79
C SER A 76 -8.17 -25.08 23.35
N LEU A 77 -7.11 -24.98 22.53
CA LEU A 77 -5.77 -24.60 22.99
C LEU A 77 -5.64 -23.14 23.40
N HIS A 78 -6.44 -22.25 22.82
CA HIS A 78 -6.35 -20.83 23.13
C HIS A 78 -7.72 -20.14 23.09
N LYS A 79 -8.10 -19.46 24.18
CA LYS A 79 -9.42 -18.83 24.35
C LYS A 79 -9.76 -17.73 23.33
N ASN A 80 -8.77 -17.02 22.85
CA ASN A 80 -8.94 -15.84 21.98
C ASN A 80 -8.69 -16.14 20.49
N ILE A 81 -8.34 -17.39 20.15
CA ILE A 81 -8.14 -17.80 18.75
C ILE A 81 -9.21 -18.83 18.41
N LYS A 82 -9.86 -18.62 17.30
CA LYS A 82 -10.87 -19.53 16.76
C LYS A 82 -10.58 -19.81 15.30
N PHE A 83 -10.48 -21.08 14.98
CA PHE A 83 -10.33 -21.58 13.62
C PHE A 83 -11.70 -21.98 13.08
N THR A 84 -11.91 -21.65 11.82
CA THR A 84 -13.02 -22.16 11.01
C THR A 84 -12.47 -23.10 9.96
N CYS A 85 -13.27 -24.00 9.45
CA CYS A 85 -12.84 -24.97 8.46
C CYS A 85 -13.71 -24.87 7.21
N GLU A 86 -13.05 -24.61 6.07
CA GLU A 86 -13.64 -24.80 4.76
C GLU A 86 -13.19 -26.14 4.20
N ARG A 87 -14.13 -26.91 3.67
CA ARG A 87 -13.83 -28.23 3.09
C ARG A 87 -13.83 -28.16 1.58
N GLU A 88 -13.05 -29.05 0.94
CA GLU A 88 -13.13 -29.22 -0.50
C GLU A 88 -14.57 -29.55 -0.94
N ASN A 89 -14.97 -28.96 -2.06
CA ASN A 89 -16.21 -29.28 -2.74
C ASN A 89 -15.89 -29.85 -4.11
N GLU A 90 -16.36 -31.08 -4.38
CA GLU A 90 -16.09 -31.79 -5.64
C GLU A 90 -14.59 -31.87 -6.02
N GLY A 91 -13.74 -32.07 -5.01
CA GLY A 91 -12.28 -32.13 -5.17
C GLY A 91 -11.60 -30.79 -5.40
N LYS A 92 -12.27 -29.67 -5.19
CA LYS A 92 -11.75 -28.29 -5.37
C LYS A 92 -11.78 -27.53 -4.06
N LEU A 93 -10.70 -26.83 -3.75
CA LEU A 93 -10.59 -25.96 -2.59
C LEU A 93 -9.85 -24.67 -2.99
N PRO A 94 -10.49 -23.50 -2.87
CA PRO A 94 -9.80 -22.23 -2.97
C PRO A 94 -8.82 -22.04 -1.80
N PHE A 95 -7.59 -21.69 -2.09
CA PHE A 95 -6.60 -21.31 -1.09
C PHE A 95 -5.76 -20.16 -1.60
N LEU A 96 -5.77 -19.05 -0.88
CA LEU A 96 -5.14 -17.79 -1.29
C LEU A 96 -5.64 -17.33 -2.67
N ASP A 97 -4.81 -17.37 -3.67
CA ASP A 97 -5.12 -16.94 -5.03
C ASP A 97 -5.13 -18.08 -6.05
N ILE A 98 -5.16 -19.32 -5.57
CA ILE A 98 -5.27 -20.54 -6.40
C ILE A 98 -6.47 -21.40 -5.98
N ILE A 99 -6.95 -22.22 -6.91
CA ILE A 99 -7.82 -23.34 -6.63
C ILE A 99 -6.95 -24.59 -6.68
N VAL A 100 -6.91 -25.32 -5.57
CA VAL A 100 -6.27 -26.63 -5.49
C VAL A 100 -7.30 -27.66 -5.90
N MET A 101 -7.00 -28.45 -6.94
CA MET A 101 -7.87 -29.48 -7.47
C MET A 101 -7.22 -30.84 -7.27
N ARG A 102 -7.96 -31.76 -6.64
CA ARG A 102 -7.55 -33.15 -6.51
C ARG A 102 -7.97 -33.91 -7.75
N GLN A 103 -7.02 -34.56 -8.43
CA GLN A 103 -7.37 -35.47 -9.52
C GLN A 103 -8.09 -36.71 -8.97
N ILE A 104 -9.37 -36.85 -9.30
CA ILE A 104 -10.15 -38.03 -9.00
C ILE A 104 -9.96 -38.96 -10.20
N THR A 105 -8.94 -39.85 -10.16
CA THR A 105 -8.79 -40.90 -11.16
C THR A 105 -9.84 -41.96 -10.90
N PRO A 106 -10.70 -42.32 -11.86
CA PRO A 106 -11.73 -43.36 -11.70
C PRO A 106 -11.21 -44.78 -11.58
N THR A 107 -9.92 -45.00 -11.77
CA THR A 107 -9.34 -46.34 -11.87
C THR A 107 -8.20 -46.51 -10.86
N GLU A 108 -8.37 -47.52 -10.02
CA GLU A 108 -7.40 -48.09 -9.08
C GLU A 108 -7.34 -47.50 -7.68
N VAL A 109 -8.29 -47.98 -6.85
CA VAL A 109 -8.09 -48.19 -5.43
C VAL A 109 -6.99 -49.25 -5.23
N THR A 110 -5.77 -48.94 -5.59
CA THR A 110 -4.60 -49.72 -5.17
C THR A 110 -3.70 -48.77 -4.39
N LYS A 111 -3.71 -48.98 -3.05
CA LYS A 111 -2.68 -48.66 -2.05
C LYS A 111 -1.50 -47.83 -2.54
N THR A 112 -1.74 -46.59 -2.88
CA THR A 112 -0.68 -45.59 -2.97
C THR A 112 -0.62 -44.85 -1.66
N SER A 113 0.55 -44.80 -1.06
CA SER A 113 0.82 -44.02 0.15
C SER A 113 0.33 -42.59 -0.07
N SER A 114 -0.19 -41.95 0.95
CA SER A 114 -0.82 -40.60 0.97
C SER A 114 0.09 -39.45 0.46
N SER A 115 1.29 -39.76 -0.02
CA SER A 115 2.29 -38.79 -0.54
C SER A 115 2.13 -38.41 -2.00
N ASP A 116 1.33 -39.15 -2.80
CA ASP A 116 1.34 -39.03 -4.27
C ASP A 116 -0.04 -38.67 -4.87
N ILE A 117 -0.84 -37.88 -4.17
CA ILE A 117 -2.07 -37.36 -4.78
C ILE A 117 -1.66 -36.23 -5.75
N PRO A 118 -1.85 -36.41 -7.06
CA PRO A 118 -1.55 -35.36 -8.01
C PRO A 118 -2.54 -34.21 -7.85
N PHE A 119 -2.01 -33.02 -7.57
CA PHE A 119 -2.81 -31.80 -7.52
C PHE A 119 -2.66 -31.03 -8.82
N GLU A 120 -3.77 -30.50 -9.30
CA GLU A 120 -3.81 -29.49 -10.34
C GLU A 120 -4.17 -28.13 -9.74
N PHE A 121 -3.78 -27.06 -10.42
CA PHE A 121 -3.99 -25.72 -9.93
C PHE A 121 -4.63 -24.85 -11.01
N GLU A 122 -5.61 -24.05 -10.60
CA GLU A 122 -6.17 -22.95 -11.37
C GLU A 122 -6.04 -21.64 -10.57
N ILE A 123 -6.15 -20.48 -11.24
CA ILE A 123 -6.13 -19.20 -10.56
C ILE A 123 -7.51 -18.92 -9.96
N TYR A 124 -7.55 -18.66 -8.64
CA TYR A 124 -8.77 -18.28 -7.94
C TYR A 124 -9.02 -16.78 -8.05
N ARG A 125 -10.26 -16.43 -8.26
CA ARG A 125 -10.74 -15.04 -8.18
C ARG A 125 -12.00 -14.99 -7.34
N LYS A 126 -12.01 -14.07 -6.37
CA LYS A 126 -13.20 -13.87 -5.55
C LYS A 126 -14.38 -13.47 -6.44
N PRO A 127 -15.62 -13.92 -6.14
CA PRO A 127 -16.81 -13.54 -6.90
C PRO A 127 -17.03 -12.02 -7.00
N THR A 128 -16.51 -11.27 -6.03
CA THR A 128 -16.55 -9.80 -6.00
C THR A 128 -15.56 -9.12 -6.94
N ASN A 129 -14.71 -9.87 -7.65
CA ASN A 129 -13.75 -9.30 -8.58
C ASN A 129 -14.47 -8.64 -9.78
N THR A 130 -14.29 -7.34 -9.94
CA THR A 130 -14.94 -6.56 -10.99
C THR A 130 -14.24 -6.60 -12.34
N GLN A 131 -13.06 -7.21 -12.44
CA GLN A 131 -12.20 -7.25 -13.64
C GLN A 131 -11.80 -5.85 -14.16
N ARG A 132 -12.02 -4.80 -13.36
CA ARG A 132 -11.67 -3.43 -13.72
C ARG A 132 -10.20 -3.17 -13.48
N ILE A 133 -9.53 -2.66 -14.50
CA ILE A 133 -8.16 -2.16 -14.46
C ILE A 133 -8.16 -0.71 -14.95
N ILE A 134 -7.00 -0.06 -15.02
CA ILE A 134 -6.89 1.26 -15.64
C ILE A 134 -7.38 1.17 -17.08
N PRO A 135 -8.47 1.87 -17.46
CA PRO A 135 -9.05 1.77 -18.81
C PRO A 135 -8.11 2.35 -19.87
N ASN A 136 -8.21 1.83 -21.08
CA ASN A 136 -7.35 2.28 -22.18
C ASN A 136 -7.53 3.78 -22.50
N THR A 137 -8.71 4.34 -22.26
CA THR A 137 -9.03 5.76 -22.45
C THR A 137 -8.42 6.69 -21.41
N SER A 138 -7.88 6.13 -20.32
CA SER A 138 -7.28 6.91 -19.23
C SER A 138 -5.98 7.60 -19.66
N ASN A 139 -5.69 8.77 -19.09
CA ASN A 139 -4.46 9.53 -19.33
C ASN A 139 -3.21 9.02 -18.57
N HIS A 140 -3.24 7.78 -18.06
CA HIS A 140 -2.06 7.17 -17.46
C HIS A 140 -1.00 6.80 -18.52
N SER A 141 0.26 6.73 -18.08
CA SER A 141 1.34 6.29 -18.96
C SER A 141 1.09 4.85 -19.46
N PHE A 142 1.56 4.54 -20.67
CA PHE A 142 1.42 3.21 -21.25
C PHE A 142 1.95 2.09 -20.34
N GLN A 143 3.05 2.35 -19.63
CA GLN A 143 3.63 1.39 -18.70
C GLN A 143 2.69 1.07 -17.54
N HIS A 144 2.02 2.08 -16.96
CA HIS A 144 1.03 1.87 -15.89
C HIS A 144 -0.18 1.09 -16.40
N LYS A 145 -0.67 1.40 -17.59
CA LYS A 145 -1.78 0.69 -18.22
C LYS A 145 -1.46 -0.79 -18.45
N MET A 146 -0.24 -1.10 -18.87
CA MET A 146 0.19 -2.47 -19.17
C MET A 146 0.59 -3.27 -17.92
N ALA A 147 0.79 -2.62 -16.78
CA ALA A 147 1.25 -3.29 -15.55
C ALA A 147 0.32 -4.43 -15.11
N ALA A 148 -1.00 -4.25 -15.22
CA ALA A 148 -1.97 -5.29 -14.88
C ALA A 148 -1.81 -6.54 -15.76
N PHE A 149 -1.62 -6.37 -17.07
CA PHE A 149 -1.41 -7.50 -17.99
C PHE A 149 -0.07 -8.21 -17.73
N HIS A 150 0.98 -7.43 -17.44
CA HIS A 150 2.26 -8.02 -17.04
C HIS A 150 2.14 -8.83 -15.76
N HIS A 151 1.36 -8.36 -14.78
CA HIS A 151 1.12 -9.08 -13.53
C HIS A 151 0.33 -10.37 -13.78
N MET A 152 -0.79 -10.32 -14.52
CA MET A 152 -1.59 -11.51 -14.82
C MET A 152 -0.78 -12.57 -15.59
N LEU A 153 -0.03 -12.17 -16.62
CA LEU A 153 0.84 -13.07 -17.37
C LEU A 153 2.00 -13.62 -16.51
N HIS A 154 2.51 -12.82 -15.57
CA HIS A 154 3.53 -13.31 -14.63
C HIS A 154 2.95 -14.40 -13.73
N ARG A 155 1.76 -14.19 -13.16
CA ARG A 155 1.10 -15.23 -12.35
C ARG A 155 0.85 -16.50 -13.14
N MET A 156 0.33 -16.38 -14.37
CA MET A 156 0.11 -17.52 -15.25
C MET A 156 1.39 -18.32 -15.52
N ASP A 157 2.55 -17.64 -15.62
CA ASP A 157 3.84 -18.29 -15.90
C ASP A 157 4.52 -18.84 -14.64
N SER A 158 4.26 -18.24 -13.45
CA SER A 158 4.91 -18.61 -12.18
C SER A 158 4.17 -19.70 -11.40
N LEU A 159 2.89 -19.90 -11.68
CA LEU A 159 2.08 -20.92 -11.02
C LEU A 159 2.07 -22.22 -11.84
N PRO A 160 2.07 -23.39 -11.19
CA PRO A 160 2.04 -24.70 -11.85
C PRO A 160 0.61 -25.03 -12.31
N LEU A 161 0.07 -24.21 -13.21
CA LEU A 161 -1.28 -24.38 -13.73
C LEU A 161 -1.39 -25.61 -14.65
N SER A 162 -2.54 -26.28 -14.59
CA SER A 162 -2.90 -27.29 -15.59
C SER A 162 -2.98 -26.65 -16.99
N PRO A 163 -2.85 -27.43 -18.07
CA PRO A 163 -3.00 -26.94 -19.44
C PRO A 163 -4.33 -26.20 -19.63
N GLU A 164 -5.41 -26.76 -19.13
CA GLU A 164 -6.76 -26.18 -19.18
C GLU A 164 -6.85 -24.90 -18.33
N GLY A 165 -6.24 -24.91 -17.13
CA GLY A 165 -6.16 -23.73 -16.26
C GLY A 165 -5.39 -22.59 -16.91
N ARG A 166 -4.34 -22.92 -17.67
CA ARG A 166 -3.56 -21.93 -18.43
C ARG A 166 -4.37 -21.32 -19.58
N GLU A 167 -5.13 -22.13 -20.29
CA GLU A 167 -6.00 -21.68 -21.39
C GLU A 167 -7.15 -20.78 -20.86
N LYS A 168 -7.78 -21.19 -19.76
CA LYS A 168 -8.79 -20.38 -19.07
C LYS A 168 -8.21 -19.03 -18.64
N GLU A 169 -7.01 -19.01 -18.07
CA GLU A 169 -6.37 -17.76 -17.65
C GLU A 169 -6.07 -16.85 -18.83
N LEU A 170 -5.56 -17.40 -19.92
CA LEU A 170 -5.29 -16.63 -21.13
C LEU A 170 -6.58 -16.03 -21.71
N SER A 171 -7.65 -16.81 -21.79
CA SER A 171 -8.98 -16.35 -22.21
C SER A 171 -9.49 -15.22 -21.31
N HIS A 172 -9.33 -15.36 -20.00
CA HIS A 172 -9.68 -14.33 -19.02
C HIS A 172 -8.87 -13.03 -19.23
N ILE A 173 -7.57 -13.11 -19.50
CA ILE A 173 -6.74 -11.93 -19.76
C ILE A 173 -7.25 -11.17 -21.00
N PHE A 174 -7.66 -11.87 -22.05
CA PHE A 174 -8.27 -11.25 -23.23
C PHE A 174 -9.65 -10.62 -22.92
N GLU A 175 -10.46 -11.28 -22.09
CA GLU A 175 -11.72 -10.72 -21.63
C GLU A 175 -11.52 -9.42 -20.85
N VAL A 176 -10.60 -9.40 -19.87
CA VAL A 176 -10.24 -8.19 -19.11
C VAL A 176 -9.77 -7.07 -20.05
N ALA A 177 -8.97 -7.42 -21.06
CA ALA A 177 -8.54 -6.43 -22.07
C ALA A 177 -9.73 -5.82 -22.80
N ARG A 178 -10.65 -6.64 -23.29
CA ARG A 178 -11.86 -6.19 -23.99
C ARG A 178 -12.73 -5.32 -23.12
N LEU A 179 -13.01 -5.73 -21.88
CA LEU A 179 -13.84 -4.98 -20.92
C LEU A 179 -13.28 -3.60 -20.58
N ASN A 180 -11.96 -3.43 -20.63
CA ASN A 180 -11.28 -2.17 -20.32
C ASN A 180 -10.84 -1.40 -21.57
N GLY A 181 -11.36 -1.75 -22.77
CA GLY A 181 -11.14 -1.04 -24.03
C GLY A 181 -9.76 -1.22 -24.63
N TYR A 182 -9.02 -2.27 -24.29
CA TYR A 182 -7.72 -2.57 -24.90
C TYR A 182 -7.89 -3.46 -26.14
N PRO A 183 -7.20 -3.14 -27.23
CA PRO A 183 -7.19 -4.04 -28.39
C PRO A 183 -6.39 -5.30 -28.06
N GLU A 184 -6.88 -6.45 -28.52
CA GLU A 184 -6.20 -7.75 -28.31
C GLU A 184 -4.74 -7.75 -28.77
N LYS A 185 -4.43 -7.00 -29.83
CA LYS A 185 -3.09 -6.83 -30.36
C LYS A 185 -2.10 -6.35 -29.28
N SER A 186 -2.55 -5.52 -28.34
CA SER A 186 -1.72 -5.04 -27.22
C SER A 186 -1.28 -6.20 -26.32
N VAL A 187 -2.21 -7.08 -25.93
CA VAL A 187 -1.94 -8.27 -25.11
C VAL A 187 -1.06 -9.25 -25.87
N LYS A 188 -1.39 -9.56 -27.13
CA LYS A 188 -0.58 -10.45 -28.00
C LYS A 188 0.87 -9.95 -28.14
N THR A 189 1.06 -8.62 -28.22
CA THR A 189 2.40 -8.01 -28.25
C THR A 189 3.20 -8.23 -26.98
N ILE A 190 2.54 -8.15 -25.80
CA ILE A 190 3.19 -8.41 -24.50
C ILE A 190 3.58 -9.88 -24.41
N ILE A 191 2.68 -10.80 -24.75
CA ILE A 191 2.93 -12.24 -24.76
C ILE A 191 4.13 -12.56 -25.65
N GLY A 192 4.15 -12.08 -26.89
CA GLY A 192 5.25 -12.33 -27.82
C GLY A 192 6.60 -11.77 -27.35
N LYS A 193 6.60 -10.62 -26.66
CA LYS A 193 7.83 -10.08 -26.05
C LYS A 193 8.31 -10.95 -24.89
N ARG A 194 7.41 -11.47 -24.04
CA ARG A 194 7.77 -12.36 -22.93
C ARG A 194 8.36 -13.67 -23.41
N THR A 195 7.73 -14.30 -24.39
CA THR A 195 8.23 -15.53 -24.99
C THR A 195 9.64 -15.36 -25.53
N ARG A 196 9.90 -14.27 -26.27
CA ARG A 196 11.25 -13.95 -26.79
C ARG A 196 12.28 -13.71 -25.69
N VAL A 197 11.90 -13.06 -24.58
CA VAL A 197 12.81 -12.82 -23.45
C VAL A 197 13.10 -14.12 -22.71
N ASN A 198 12.10 -14.99 -22.51
CA ASN A 198 12.30 -16.26 -21.85
C ASN A 198 13.21 -17.18 -22.71
N HIS A 199 12.99 -17.26 -24.01
CA HIS A 199 13.94 -17.97 -24.90
C HIS A 199 15.36 -17.40 -24.85
N ARG A 200 15.53 -16.08 -24.78
CA ARG A 200 16.87 -15.49 -24.66
C ARG A 200 17.51 -15.79 -23.29
N ARG A 201 16.73 -15.81 -22.20
CA ARG A 201 17.24 -16.15 -20.85
C ARG A 201 17.68 -17.60 -20.73
N THR A 202 17.03 -18.54 -21.38
CA THR A 202 17.45 -19.94 -21.44
C THR A 202 18.76 -20.13 -22.24
N PHE A 203 19.04 -19.27 -23.23
CA PHE A 203 20.27 -19.32 -24.03
C PHE A 203 21.41 -18.42 -23.55
N THR A 204 21.11 -17.41 -22.71
CA THR A 204 22.11 -16.41 -22.28
C THR A 204 22.14 -16.37 -20.75
N THR A 205 22.81 -17.34 -20.14
CA THR A 205 23.12 -17.34 -18.70
C THR A 205 24.28 -16.37 -18.35
N LEU A 206 24.70 -15.49 -19.24
CA LEU A 206 25.84 -14.58 -19.02
C LEU A 206 25.54 -13.20 -19.58
N LEU A 207 25.61 -12.25 -18.69
CA LEU A 207 25.66 -10.79 -18.77
C LEU A 207 24.33 -10.07 -18.53
N PRO A 208 24.19 -9.42 -17.36
CA PRO A 208 23.19 -8.36 -17.24
C PRO A 208 23.62 -7.24 -18.20
N ILE A 209 22.78 -6.95 -19.20
CA ILE A 209 22.90 -5.70 -19.94
C ILE A 209 22.69 -4.60 -18.90
N LYS A 210 23.79 -4.06 -18.38
CA LYS A 210 23.76 -2.78 -17.68
C LYS A 210 23.37 -1.76 -18.74
N ASP A 211 22.06 -1.49 -18.87
CA ASP A 211 21.62 -0.26 -19.50
C ASP A 211 22.17 0.87 -18.62
N ASN A 212 23.29 1.46 -19.04
CA ASN A 212 23.90 2.64 -18.41
C ASN A 212 23.02 3.89 -18.61
N LEU A 213 21.70 3.70 -18.68
CA LEU A 213 20.74 4.78 -18.86
C LEU A 213 20.62 5.59 -17.55
N LYS A 214 20.90 6.86 -17.64
CA LYS A 214 20.67 7.80 -16.53
C LYS A 214 19.17 8.02 -16.37
N ARG A 215 18.56 7.53 -15.28
CA ARG A 215 17.16 7.74 -14.98
C ARG A 215 16.91 9.16 -14.49
N ARG A 216 15.90 9.83 -15.06
CA ARG A 216 15.45 11.17 -14.68
C ARG A 216 13.94 11.16 -14.45
N SER A 217 13.49 11.78 -13.35
CA SER A 217 12.07 11.95 -13.07
C SER A 217 11.49 13.07 -13.94
N ALA A 218 10.35 12.83 -14.56
CA ALA A 218 9.61 13.81 -15.35
C ALA A 218 8.10 13.68 -15.07
N ILE A 219 7.37 14.74 -15.33
CA ILE A 219 5.89 14.72 -15.28
C ILE A 219 5.39 14.04 -16.56
N PHE A 220 4.43 13.15 -16.41
CA PHE A 220 3.78 12.52 -17.56
C PHE A 220 2.84 13.52 -18.24
N VAL A 221 3.09 13.76 -19.53
CA VAL A 221 2.22 14.55 -20.42
C VAL A 221 1.78 13.61 -21.54
N PRO A 222 0.47 13.33 -21.68
CA PRO A 222 -0.05 12.52 -22.80
C PRO A 222 0.50 13.02 -24.13
N GLU A 223 0.69 12.11 -25.09
CA GLU A 223 1.20 12.37 -26.45
C GLU A 223 2.68 12.78 -26.53
N PHE A 224 3.21 13.55 -25.58
CA PHE A 224 4.58 14.04 -25.58
C PHE A 224 5.58 13.09 -24.90
N SER A 225 5.19 12.51 -23.77
CA SER A 225 6.11 11.79 -22.89
C SER A 225 6.74 10.57 -23.54
N SER A 226 5.98 9.77 -24.28
CA SER A 226 6.49 8.55 -24.92
C SER A 226 7.44 8.84 -26.08
N PRO A 227 7.11 9.73 -27.03
CA PRO A 227 8.02 10.13 -28.10
C PRO A 227 9.31 10.78 -27.57
N LEU A 228 9.19 11.65 -26.55
CA LEU A 228 10.35 12.31 -25.93
C LEU A 228 11.28 11.29 -25.28
N ASN A 229 10.73 10.35 -24.47
CA ASN A 229 11.54 9.32 -23.84
C ASN A 229 12.25 8.42 -24.86
N SER A 230 11.55 8.06 -25.94
CA SER A 230 12.14 7.26 -27.02
C SER A 230 13.34 7.95 -27.67
N LYS A 231 13.29 9.26 -27.84
CA LYS A 231 14.40 10.06 -28.35
C LYS A 231 15.55 10.17 -27.35
N LEU A 232 15.23 10.46 -26.07
CA LEU A 232 16.23 10.63 -25.00
C LEU A 232 16.98 9.34 -24.66
N ARG A 233 16.35 8.17 -24.80
CA ARG A 233 17.01 6.88 -24.60
C ARG A 233 18.18 6.66 -25.56
N LYS A 234 18.13 7.24 -26.76
CA LYS A 234 19.26 7.21 -27.72
C LYS A 234 20.48 7.97 -27.20
N PHE A 235 20.27 8.91 -26.27
CA PHE A 235 21.32 9.69 -25.62
C PHE A 235 21.63 9.19 -24.19
N GLY A 236 21.23 7.97 -23.86
CA GLY A 236 21.52 7.37 -22.56
C GLY A 236 20.66 7.89 -21.41
N VAL A 237 19.53 8.55 -21.68
CA VAL A 237 18.60 9.04 -20.65
C VAL A 237 17.27 8.30 -20.73
N ASP A 238 16.80 7.77 -19.60
CA ASP A 238 15.48 7.15 -19.46
C ASP A 238 14.60 7.97 -18.51
N LEU A 239 13.43 8.40 -18.99
CA LEU A 239 12.48 9.17 -18.18
C LEU A 239 11.58 8.24 -17.38
N VAL A 240 11.57 8.45 -16.07
CA VAL A 240 10.64 7.83 -15.14
C VAL A 240 9.52 8.83 -14.84
N PHE A 241 8.32 8.50 -15.28
CA PHE A 241 7.18 9.41 -15.15
C PHE A 241 6.54 9.31 -13.77
N SER A 242 6.25 10.47 -13.19
CA SER A 242 5.54 10.59 -11.92
C SER A 242 4.34 11.54 -12.07
N SER A 243 3.29 11.26 -11.30
CA SER A 243 2.07 12.08 -11.27
C SER A 243 2.07 13.09 -10.11
N ARG A 244 3.20 13.76 -9.87
CA ARG A 244 3.52 14.51 -8.62
C ARG A 244 2.36 15.20 -7.91
N ASN A 245 1.41 15.82 -8.63
CA ASN A 245 0.34 16.61 -8.03
C ASN A 245 -1.07 16.18 -8.48
N ASN A 246 -1.21 15.16 -9.33
CA ASN A 246 -2.50 14.71 -9.88
C ASN A 246 -2.92 13.35 -9.30
N GLN A 247 -2.58 13.07 -8.06
CA GLN A 247 -3.09 11.89 -7.37
C GLN A 247 -4.48 12.19 -6.81
N LEU A 248 -5.40 11.24 -6.91
CA LEU A 248 -6.72 11.32 -6.28
C LEU A 248 -6.62 11.73 -4.80
N LYS A 249 -5.58 11.28 -4.10
CA LYS A 249 -5.31 11.66 -2.72
C LYS A 249 -5.09 13.17 -2.54
N SER A 250 -4.51 13.86 -3.51
CA SER A 250 -4.33 15.33 -3.43
C SER A 250 -5.62 16.10 -3.73
N LEU A 251 -6.55 15.48 -4.48
CA LEU A 251 -7.85 16.06 -4.81
C LEU A 251 -8.93 15.75 -3.76
N LEU A 252 -8.95 14.50 -3.26
CA LEU A 252 -9.96 14.02 -2.32
C LEU A 252 -9.54 14.15 -0.85
N GLY A 253 -8.28 14.53 -0.60
CA GLY A 253 -7.73 14.57 0.75
C GLY A 253 -7.38 13.19 1.30
N SER A 254 -7.26 13.12 2.62
CA SER A 254 -6.99 11.88 3.33
C SER A 254 -8.30 11.31 3.90
N THR A 255 -8.45 10.00 3.92
CA THR A 255 -9.53 9.32 4.66
C THR A 255 -9.31 9.37 6.18
N LYS A 256 -8.15 9.86 6.62
CA LYS A 256 -7.87 10.15 8.03
C LYS A 256 -8.49 11.49 8.39
N ASP A 257 -8.94 11.62 9.62
CA ASP A 257 -9.48 12.87 10.14
C ASP A 257 -8.54 14.04 9.85
N PRO A 258 -9.05 15.19 9.40
CA PRO A 258 -8.22 16.34 9.10
C PRO A 258 -7.57 16.82 10.40
N VAL A 259 -6.25 16.81 10.45
CA VAL A 259 -5.54 17.50 11.55
C VAL A 259 -5.83 18.98 11.43
N ASN A 260 -6.32 19.59 12.53
CA ASN A 260 -6.54 21.02 12.61
C ASN A 260 -5.33 21.77 12.04
N SER A 261 -5.58 22.77 11.19
CA SER A 261 -4.51 23.53 10.54
C SER A 261 -3.52 24.13 11.55
N LEU A 262 -4.01 24.52 12.73
CA LEU A 262 -3.20 25.04 13.84
C LEU A 262 -2.31 24.00 14.50
N GLY A 263 -2.65 22.72 14.41
CA GLY A 263 -1.82 21.58 14.87
C GLY A 263 -0.68 21.21 13.93
N LYS A 264 -0.59 21.81 12.74
CA LYS A 264 0.43 21.50 11.72
C LYS A 264 1.67 22.36 11.89
N SER A 265 2.82 21.80 11.48
CA SER A 265 4.08 22.54 11.28
C SER A 265 4.29 22.81 9.78
N GLY A 266 5.05 23.83 9.43
CA GLY A 266 5.37 24.12 8.03
C GLY A 266 5.34 25.59 7.69
N ILE A 267 4.93 25.88 6.45
CA ILE A 267 4.75 27.24 5.95
C ILE A 267 3.32 27.67 6.26
N TYR A 268 3.17 28.84 6.83
CA TYR A 268 1.88 29.40 7.20
C TYR A 268 1.75 30.84 6.75
N GLU A 269 0.52 31.27 6.63
CA GLU A 269 0.09 32.62 6.33
C GLU A 269 -0.72 33.15 7.52
N ALA A 270 -0.40 34.35 7.93
CA ALA A 270 -1.19 35.12 8.93
C ALA A 270 -1.60 36.43 8.30
N GLN A 271 -2.91 36.65 8.14
CA GLN A 271 -3.46 37.88 7.59
C GLN A 271 -3.83 38.84 8.71
N CYS A 272 -3.49 40.12 8.57
CA CYS A 272 -3.94 41.18 9.48
C CYS A 272 -5.45 41.36 9.33
N GLN A 273 -6.15 41.61 10.43
CA GLN A 273 -7.58 41.93 10.40
C GLN A 273 -7.88 43.37 9.99
N ASP A 274 -6.95 44.28 10.25
CA ASP A 274 -7.16 45.70 10.16
C ASP A 274 -6.55 46.33 8.89
N CYS A 275 -5.78 45.57 8.12
CA CYS A 275 -5.22 45.98 6.81
C CYS A 275 -4.94 44.81 5.91
N GLU A 276 -4.54 45.09 4.65
CA GLU A 276 -4.27 44.04 3.62
C GLU A 276 -2.92 43.31 3.79
N MET A 277 -2.18 43.57 4.87
CA MET A 277 -0.89 42.94 5.10
C MET A 277 -1.01 41.47 5.44
N VAL A 278 -0.20 40.67 4.74
CA VAL A 278 -0.11 39.22 4.91
C VAL A 278 1.31 38.85 5.29
N TYR A 279 1.44 38.08 6.35
CA TYR A 279 2.73 37.53 6.78
C TYR A 279 2.84 36.09 6.40
N ILE A 280 3.96 35.71 5.73
CA ILE A 280 4.27 34.33 5.41
C ILE A 280 5.47 33.91 6.27
N GLY A 281 5.25 32.91 7.12
CA GLY A 281 6.26 32.40 8.03
C GLY A 281 6.49 30.89 7.90
N GLN A 282 7.60 30.43 8.48
CA GLN A 282 7.92 29.01 8.60
C GLN A 282 8.06 28.63 10.07
N THR A 283 7.51 27.49 10.45
CA THR A 283 7.66 26.92 11.79
C THR A 283 7.89 25.41 11.77
N LYS A 284 8.80 24.94 12.63
CA LYS A 284 8.99 23.51 12.94
C LYS A 284 8.06 23.02 14.05
N ARG A 285 7.44 23.97 14.80
CA ARG A 285 6.46 23.70 15.85
C ARG A 285 5.06 23.75 15.27
N THR A 286 4.03 23.47 16.09
CA THR A 286 2.65 23.68 15.66
C THR A 286 2.38 25.17 15.42
N LEU A 287 1.49 25.47 14.49
CA LEU A 287 1.07 26.86 14.23
C LEU A 287 0.51 27.50 15.48
N GLU A 288 -0.23 26.75 16.29
CA GLU A 288 -0.78 27.26 17.56
C GLU A 288 0.33 27.71 18.51
N THR A 289 1.39 26.89 18.63
CA THR A 289 2.55 27.28 19.47
C THR A 289 3.24 28.53 18.91
N ARG A 290 3.40 28.60 17.60
CA ARG A 290 4.04 29.73 16.94
C ARG A 290 3.21 30.99 17.08
N PHE A 291 1.91 30.90 16.98
CA PHE A 291 1.00 32.01 17.20
C PHE A 291 1.08 32.55 18.67
N LYS A 292 1.11 31.65 19.66
CA LYS A 292 1.31 32.00 21.06
C LYS A 292 2.64 32.73 21.29
N GLU A 293 3.71 32.39 20.57
CA GLU A 293 5.00 33.10 20.62
C GLU A 293 4.88 34.53 20.09
N HIS A 294 4.17 34.77 18.99
CA HIS A 294 3.92 36.10 18.46
C HIS A 294 3.15 36.98 19.48
N VAL A 295 2.10 36.44 20.10
CA VAL A 295 1.31 37.16 21.12
C VAL A 295 2.13 37.44 22.39
N ALA A 296 2.95 36.48 22.81
CA ALA A 296 3.82 36.65 23.98
C ALA A 296 4.86 37.75 23.73
N GLU A 297 5.37 37.90 22.51
CA GLU A 297 6.32 38.95 22.14
C GLU A 297 5.67 40.33 22.16
N ILE A 298 4.42 40.48 21.69
CA ILE A 298 3.66 41.72 21.78
C ILE A 298 3.48 42.14 23.27
N THR A 299 3.10 41.17 24.10
CA THR A 299 2.92 41.42 25.55
C THR A 299 4.23 41.84 26.22
N LYS A 300 5.35 41.25 25.80
CA LYS A 300 6.68 41.60 26.30
C LYS A 300 7.07 42.99 25.85
N ALA A 301 6.88 43.36 24.59
CA ALA A 301 7.14 44.68 24.06
C ALA A 301 6.37 45.76 24.82
N THR A 302 5.07 45.56 25.07
CA THR A 302 4.23 46.48 25.85
C THR A 302 4.79 46.71 27.25
N LYS A 303 5.26 45.65 27.93
CA LYS A 303 5.85 45.79 29.29
C LYS A 303 7.22 46.47 29.27
N GLU A 304 8.07 46.23 28.31
CA GLU A 304 9.40 46.83 28.24
C GLU A 304 9.32 48.31 27.88
N VAL A 305 8.50 48.67 26.88
CA VAL A 305 8.29 50.07 26.50
C VAL A 305 7.60 50.84 27.63
N GLY A 306 6.64 50.26 28.34
CA GLY A 306 6.03 50.85 29.53
C GLY A 306 7.01 51.10 30.68
N ARG A 307 8.20 50.47 30.66
CA ARG A 307 9.31 50.73 31.60
C ARG A 307 10.39 51.66 31.05
N GLY A 308 10.16 52.24 29.86
CA GLY A 308 11.13 53.12 29.19
C GLY A 308 12.28 52.39 28.50
N LEU A 309 12.15 51.05 28.27
CA LEU A 309 13.15 50.24 27.59
C LEU A 309 12.81 50.11 26.10
N ILE A 310 13.84 50.01 25.26
CA ILE A 310 13.68 49.76 23.83
C ILE A 310 13.52 48.25 23.61
N HIS A 311 12.41 47.82 22.96
CA HIS A 311 12.18 46.45 22.60
C HIS A 311 12.62 46.15 21.16
N ALA A 312 13.48 45.14 20.95
CA ALA A 312 13.88 44.67 19.65
C ALA A 312 12.99 43.48 19.24
N PHE A 313 12.12 43.68 18.25
CA PHE A 313 11.20 42.65 17.78
C PHE A 313 11.93 41.53 17.02
N LYS A 314 11.62 40.30 17.38
CA LYS A 314 12.07 39.09 16.69
C LYS A 314 11.03 38.57 15.68
N SER A 315 9.84 39.14 15.73
CA SER A 315 8.71 38.74 14.91
C SER A 315 8.09 39.94 14.21
N THR A 316 8.08 39.95 12.90
CA THR A 316 7.45 41.00 12.09
C THR A 316 5.94 41.10 12.34
N VAL A 317 5.27 39.96 12.67
CA VAL A 317 3.85 39.96 13.08
C VAL A 317 3.68 40.76 14.37
N ALA A 318 4.55 40.52 15.36
CA ALA A 318 4.47 41.21 16.65
C ALA A 318 4.83 42.70 16.49
N GLU A 319 5.82 43.04 15.67
CA GLU A 319 6.20 44.39 15.34
C GLU A 319 5.05 45.16 14.68
N HIS A 320 4.44 44.59 13.64
CA HIS A 320 3.29 45.21 12.96
C HIS A 320 2.10 45.42 13.91
N SER A 321 1.77 44.38 14.68
CA SER A 321 0.68 44.43 15.64
C SER A 321 0.90 45.51 16.69
N TYR A 322 2.12 45.64 17.20
CA TYR A 322 2.47 46.65 18.20
C TYR A 322 2.53 48.04 17.62
N THR A 323 3.23 48.27 16.50
CA THR A 323 3.48 49.61 15.93
C THR A 323 2.25 50.21 15.28
N LYS A 324 1.36 49.40 14.72
CA LYS A 324 0.15 49.86 14.04
C LYS A 324 -1.13 49.68 14.89
N SER A 325 -1.02 49.07 16.06
CA SER A 325 -2.16 48.66 16.88
C SER A 325 -3.15 47.77 16.15
N HIS A 326 -2.63 46.95 15.25
CA HIS A 326 -3.40 46.01 14.43
C HIS A 326 -3.46 44.62 15.06
N THR A 327 -4.48 43.84 14.69
CA THR A 327 -4.79 42.54 15.29
C THR A 327 -4.53 41.39 14.31
N PHE A 328 -3.84 40.37 14.78
CA PHE A 328 -3.76 39.05 14.14
C PHE A 328 -4.49 38.04 15.00
N THR A 329 -5.32 37.17 14.37
CA THR A 329 -6.07 36.17 15.10
C THR A 329 -5.68 34.77 14.61
N LYS A 330 -6.02 33.76 15.40
CA LYS A 330 -5.84 32.36 15.01
C LYS A 330 -6.67 32.00 13.78
N ASP A 331 -7.86 32.58 13.65
CA ASP A 331 -8.81 32.30 12.56
C ASP A 331 -8.31 32.84 11.22
N ASN A 332 -7.53 33.92 11.26
CA ASN A 332 -6.88 34.46 10.05
C ASN A 332 -5.48 33.89 9.79
N THR A 333 -5.13 32.78 10.46
CA THR A 333 -3.85 32.11 10.31
C THR A 333 -4.10 30.72 9.75
N ARG A 334 -3.53 30.42 8.57
CA ARG A 334 -3.70 29.13 7.88
C ARG A 334 -2.38 28.51 7.48
N SER A 335 -2.36 27.18 7.45
CA SER A 335 -1.21 26.43 6.91
C SER A 335 -1.27 26.43 5.38
N ILE A 336 -0.22 26.96 4.72
CA ILE A 336 -0.07 26.88 3.27
C ILE A 336 0.52 25.53 2.87
N ARG A 337 1.57 25.09 3.59
CA ARG A 337 2.28 23.84 3.28
C ARG A 337 2.75 23.16 4.57
N HIS A 338 2.27 21.95 4.79
CA HIS A 338 2.74 21.11 5.89
C HIS A 338 4.12 20.52 5.57
N ILE A 339 5.04 20.61 6.53
CA ILE A 339 6.37 19.98 6.44
C ILE A 339 6.44 18.89 7.51
N HIS A 340 6.49 17.63 7.07
CA HIS A 340 6.67 16.52 7.98
C HIS A 340 8.07 16.54 8.60
N LYS A 341 8.19 16.22 9.89
CA LYS A 341 9.48 16.01 10.56
C LYS A 341 10.23 14.89 9.81
N GLY A 342 11.41 15.19 9.29
CA GLY A 342 12.25 14.21 8.58
C GLY A 342 12.40 14.41 7.08
N CYS A 343 11.76 15.41 6.46
CA CYS A 343 12.03 15.74 5.06
C CYS A 343 13.32 16.59 4.98
N PRO A 344 14.38 16.16 4.24
CA PRO A 344 15.55 16.99 4.01
C PRO A 344 15.16 18.24 3.22
N ARG A 345 15.87 19.34 3.46
CA ARG A 345 15.69 20.65 2.82
C ARG A 345 15.95 20.62 1.32
#